data_66145678b9efc73162513aa7405e0b7e
#
_entry.id   66145678b9efc73162513aa7405e0b7e
#
_cell.length_a   1.000
_cell.length_b   1.000
_cell.length_c   1.000
_cell.angle_alpha   90.00
_cell.angle_beta   90.00
_cell.angle_gamma   90.00
#
_symmetry.space_group_name_H-M   'P 1'
#
loop_
_entity.id
_entity.type
_entity.pdbx_description
1 polymer ?
#
loop_
_entity_poly.entity_id
_entity_poly.type
_entity_poly.pdbx_seq_one_letter_code
_entity_poly.pdbx_strand_id
1 'polypeptide(L)'
;MDNKVTEHVLGEAEGLPLYTGADQVDKYMPILKGARVGLLINQTSMVGDKSLVDVMVENGVRVQAIFAPEHGFRGEADAGAEIQDGKDKLTGIPIISIYGQKKAPDAGDLKDIDVVVFDVQDVGARFYTYLSTLKYLMEACARNNVSLLVLDRPNPNGHYVDGPILEPAFTSFVGVIPIPIVHGMTLGELAGMMNGEGMLAEGIKCRLKVVTCQNYNHHVPYKLPVKPSPNLPNQLSVLLYPSLCLFEGTNFSVGRGTDKQFQIYGSPDAGEGDFYFTPQPKPGAMKPFLE
;
A
#
# COMPACT_ATOMS: atom_id res chain seq x y z
N MET A 1 -18.80 9.62 22.37
CA MET A 1 -17.64 10.51 22.61
C MET A 1 -17.33 11.21 21.31
N ASP A 2 -17.38 12.53 21.37
CA ASP A 2 -17.51 13.38 20.20
C ASP A 2 -16.29 13.39 19.25
N ASN A 3 -16.56 13.60 17.96
CA ASN A 3 -15.67 13.89 16.83
C ASN A 3 -14.58 14.97 17.09
N LYS A 4 -14.54 15.59 18.24
CA LYS A 4 -13.64 16.70 18.56
C LYS A 4 -12.17 16.32 18.74
N VAL A 5 -11.85 15.05 19.03
CA VAL A 5 -10.44 14.63 19.19
C VAL A 5 -9.74 14.50 17.83
N THR A 6 -10.49 14.13 16.80
CA THR A 6 -9.95 14.00 15.44
C THR A 6 -9.71 15.35 14.75
N GLU A 7 -10.50 16.38 15.07
CA GLU A 7 -10.32 17.72 14.47
C GLU A 7 -9.11 18.47 15.02
N HIS A 8 -8.66 18.17 16.25
CA HIS A 8 -7.47 18.82 16.84
C HIS A 8 -6.13 18.24 16.35
N VAL A 9 -6.12 17.02 15.81
CA VAL A 9 -4.90 16.38 15.28
C VAL A 9 -4.66 16.73 13.81
N LEU A 10 -5.72 17.14 13.09
CA LEU A 10 -5.68 17.51 11.68
C LEU A 10 -5.99 19.01 11.53
N GLY A 11 -5.16 19.88 12.13
CA GLY A 11 -5.20 21.30 11.84
C GLY A 11 -5.12 21.51 10.32
N GLU A 12 -6.04 22.32 9.75
CA GLU A 12 -5.93 22.78 8.37
C GLU A 12 -4.59 23.54 8.26
N ALA A 13 -3.59 22.90 7.67
CA ALA A 13 -2.38 23.58 7.28
C ALA A 13 -2.78 24.55 6.16
N GLU A 14 -2.76 25.85 6.42
CA GLU A 14 -2.71 26.89 5.38
C GLU A 14 -1.43 26.69 4.57
N GLY A 15 -1.45 25.77 3.61
CA GLY A 15 -0.31 25.40 2.79
C GLY A 15 -0.70 25.29 1.32
N LEU A 16 0.31 25.27 0.47
CA LEU A 16 0.12 24.98 -0.96
C LEU A 16 -0.54 23.59 -1.11
N PRO A 17 -1.42 23.40 -2.11
CA PRO A 17 -2.08 22.11 -2.30
C PRO A 17 -1.04 21.00 -2.49
N LEU A 18 -1.26 19.89 -1.79
CA LEU A 18 -0.44 18.70 -1.88
C LEU A 18 -0.84 17.92 -3.13
N TYR A 19 0.17 17.49 -3.88
CA TYR A 19 -0.02 16.60 -5.04
C TYR A 19 0.76 15.31 -4.82
N THR A 20 0.11 14.17 -5.05
CA THR A 20 0.79 12.87 -5.10
C THR A 20 1.66 12.76 -6.36
N GLY A 21 2.50 11.73 -6.45
CA GLY A 21 3.22 11.44 -7.68
C GLY A 21 2.27 11.22 -8.87
N ALA A 22 1.13 10.58 -8.62
CA ALA A 22 0.11 10.29 -9.63
C ALA A 22 -0.59 11.55 -10.17
N ASP A 23 -0.78 12.57 -9.34
CA ASP A 23 -1.40 13.84 -9.77
C ASP A 23 -0.53 14.65 -10.74
N GLN A 24 0.78 14.38 -10.78
CA GLN A 24 1.76 15.10 -11.58
C GLN A 24 1.95 14.47 -12.97
N VAL A 25 0.84 14.36 -13.72
CA VAL A 25 0.73 13.64 -15.01
C VAL A 25 1.78 14.09 -16.03
N ASP A 26 2.08 15.37 -16.07
CA ASP A 26 3.09 15.99 -16.96
C ASP A 26 4.51 15.49 -16.68
N LYS A 27 4.81 15.03 -15.47
CA LYS A 27 6.15 14.53 -15.11
C LYS A 27 6.40 13.10 -15.54
N TYR A 28 5.38 12.27 -15.63
CA TYR A 28 5.59 10.85 -15.95
C TYR A 28 5.07 10.42 -17.34
N MET A 29 4.09 11.08 -17.92
CA MET A 29 3.62 10.74 -19.27
C MET A 29 4.71 10.77 -20.35
N PRO A 30 5.65 11.74 -20.34
CA PRO A 30 6.77 11.71 -21.30
C PRO A 30 7.66 10.47 -21.17
N ILE A 31 7.78 9.89 -19.94
CA ILE A 31 8.57 8.67 -19.70
C ILE A 31 7.86 7.44 -20.29
N LEU A 32 6.54 7.42 -20.27
CA LEU A 32 5.71 6.29 -20.68
C LEU A 32 5.38 6.32 -22.17
N LYS A 33 5.67 7.42 -22.86
CA LYS A 33 5.37 7.59 -24.28
C LYS A 33 6.06 6.53 -25.13
N GLY A 34 5.25 5.72 -25.82
CA GLY A 34 5.74 4.65 -26.68
C GLY A 34 6.17 3.37 -25.94
N ALA A 35 6.28 3.38 -24.62
CA ALA A 35 6.63 2.22 -23.83
C ALA A 35 5.46 1.22 -23.68
N ARG A 36 5.79 -0.05 -23.45
CA ARG A 36 4.86 -1.09 -23.02
C ARG A 36 4.85 -1.08 -21.50
N VAL A 37 3.71 -0.80 -20.89
CA VAL A 37 3.60 -0.49 -19.48
C VAL A 37 2.86 -1.57 -18.72
N GLY A 38 3.43 -2.04 -17.59
CA GLY A 38 2.72 -2.77 -16.57
C GLY A 38 2.32 -1.80 -15.44
N LEU A 39 1.18 -2.02 -14.81
CA LEU A 39 0.72 -1.20 -13.68
C LEU A 39 0.61 -2.06 -12.44
N LEU A 40 1.32 -1.72 -11.36
CA LEU A 40 1.04 -2.25 -10.03
C LEU A 40 0.21 -1.21 -9.27
N ILE A 41 -1.07 -1.47 -9.19
CA ILE A 41 -2.09 -0.54 -8.72
C ILE A 41 -3.21 -1.24 -7.97
N ASN A 42 -3.95 -0.48 -7.17
CA ASN A 42 -5.19 -0.91 -6.54
C ASN A 42 -6.23 0.23 -6.50
N GLN A 43 -7.28 0.10 -5.69
CA GLN A 43 -8.35 1.10 -5.54
C GLN A 43 -7.86 2.48 -5.08
N THR A 44 -6.66 2.57 -4.48
CA THR A 44 -6.10 3.85 -4.02
C THR A 44 -5.37 4.63 -5.12
N SER A 45 -5.14 3.98 -6.27
CA SER A 45 -4.39 4.53 -7.40
C SER A 45 -5.25 5.51 -8.20
N MET A 46 -5.47 6.68 -7.62
CA MET A 46 -6.33 7.73 -8.16
C MET A 46 -5.52 8.96 -8.61
N VAL A 47 -6.00 9.61 -9.66
CA VAL A 47 -5.59 10.93 -10.14
C VAL A 47 -6.83 11.82 -10.12
N GLY A 48 -6.96 12.67 -9.12
CA GLY A 48 -8.24 13.31 -8.82
C GLY A 48 -9.33 12.25 -8.59
N ASP A 49 -10.42 12.32 -9.34
CA ASP A 49 -11.56 11.40 -9.25
C ASP A 49 -11.47 10.19 -10.22
N LYS A 50 -10.39 10.09 -11.01
CA LYS A 50 -10.21 9.01 -11.98
C LYS A 50 -9.22 7.97 -11.50
N SER A 51 -9.45 6.70 -11.86
CA SER A 51 -8.45 5.65 -11.68
C SER A 51 -7.22 5.92 -12.55
N LEU A 52 -6.03 5.63 -12.02
CA LEU A 52 -4.78 5.79 -12.78
C LEU A 52 -4.80 5.00 -14.09
N VAL A 53 -5.38 3.80 -14.12
CA VAL A 53 -5.47 3.01 -15.37
C VAL A 53 -6.28 3.75 -16.44
N ASP A 54 -7.38 4.39 -16.06
CA ASP A 54 -8.21 5.15 -17.00
C ASP A 54 -7.44 6.35 -17.54
N VAL A 55 -6.73 7.08 -16.68
CA VAL A 55 -5.87 8.20 -17.07
C VAL A 55 -4.77 7.73 -18.03
N MET A 56 -4.15 6.57 -17.77
CA MET A 56 -3.14 6.00 -18.67
C MET A 56 -3.72 5.68 -20.04
N VAL A 57 -4.87 5.02 -20.11
CA VAL A 57 -5.54 4.65 -21.36
C VAL A 57 -6.00 5.89 -22.13
N GLU A 58 -6.62 6.87 -21.47
CA GLU A 58 -7.04 8.13 -22.08
C GLU A 58 -5.86 8.91 -22.72
N ASN A 59 -4.67 8.82 -22.13
CA ASN A 59 -3.45 9.44 -22.65
C ASN A 59 -2.69 8.56 -23.68
N GLY A 60 -3.28 7.45 -24.12
CA GLY A 60 -2.73 6.59 -25.15
C GLY A 60 -1.52 5.75 -24.69
N VAL A 61 -1.36 5.52 -23.40
CA VAL A 61 -0.33 4.63 -22.85
C VAL A 61 -0.69 3.18 -23.18
N ARG A 62 0.28 2.41 -23.66
CA ARG A 62 0.10 0.99 -23.97
C ARG A 62 0.22 0.13 -22.71
N VAL A 63 -0.87 0.02 -21.96
CA VAL A 63 -0.93 -0.82 -20.76
C VAL A 63 -1.07 -2.29 -21.17
N GLN A 64 -0.09 -3.13 -20.80
CA GLN A 64 -0.03 -4.56 -21.13
C GLN A 64 -0.69 -5.43 -20.07
N ALA A 65 -0.51 -5.07 -18.79
CA ALA A 65 -1.05 -5.81 -17.66
C ALA A 65 -1.23 -4.92 -16.43
N ILE A 66 -2.16 -5.32 -15.56
CA ILE A 66 -2.32 -4.81 -14.19
C ILE A 66 -1.85 -5.89 -13.24
N PHE A 67 -0.88 -5.59 -12.40
CA PHE A 67 -0.42 -6.43 -11.30
C PHE A 67 -1.22 -6.09 -10.05
N ALA A 68 -2.02 -7.04 -9.58
CA ALA A 68 -2.90 -6.86 -8.43
C ALA A 68 -2.21 -7.34 -7.14
N PRO A 69 -1.95 -6.44 -6.17
CA PRO A 69 -1.39 -6.78 -4.87
C PRO A 69 -2.46 -7.35 -3.94
N GLU A 70 -2.15 -7.49 -2.65
CA GLU A 70 -3.11 -7.85 -1.59
C GLU A 70 -4.39 -7.01 -1.69
N HIS A 71 -5.52 -7.61 -1.38
CA HIS A 71 -6.88 -7.09 -1.58
C HIS A 71 -7.33 -6.95 -3.04
N GLY A 72 -6.46 -7.21 -4.03
CA GLY A 72 -6.79 -7.16 -5.44
C GLY A 72 -6.89 -5.76 -6.03
N PHE A 73 -7.11 -5.69 -7.33
CA PHE A 73 -7.17 -4.42 -8.08
C PHE A 73 -8.30 -3.47 -7.59
N ARG A 74 -9.44 -4.01 -7.16
CA ARG A 74 -10.57 -3.22 -6.64
C ARG A 74 -10.57 -3.07 -5.12
N GLY A 75 -9.62 -3.72 -4.41
CA GLY A 75 -9.46 -3.59 -2.96
C GLY A 75 -10.61 -4.18 -2.14
N GLU A 76 -11.28 -5.20 -2.63
CA GLU A 76 -12.48 -5.79 -2.01
C GLU A 76 -12.21 -7.15 -1.34
N ALA A 77 -11.07 -7.78 -1.62
CA ALA A 77 -10.74 -9.09 -1.07
C ALA A 77 -10.34 -9.01 0.41
N ASP A 78 -10.66 -10.06 1.17
CA ASP A 78 -10.25 -10.20 2.57
C ASP A 78 -8.72 -10.20 2.70
N ALA A 79 -8.20 -9.83 3.87
CA ALA A 79 -6.78 -9.95 4.17
C ALA A 79 -6.34 -11.43 4.03
N GLY A 80 -5.21 -11.66 3.37
CA GLY A 80 -4.72 -13.01 3.11
C GLY A 80 -5.48 -13.82 2.06
N ALA A 81 -6.57 -13.31 1.47
CA ALA A 81 -7.32 -14.02 0.45
C ALA A 81 -6.54 -14.14 -0.87
N GLU A 82 -6.67 -15.29 -1.53
CA GLU A 82 -6.09 -15.48 -2.87
C GLU A 82 -6.75 -14.55 -3.88
N ILE A 83 -5.94 -13.82 -4.63
CA ILE A 83 -6.37 -12.96 -5.74
C ILE A 83 -6.21 -13.77 -7.02
N GLN A 84 -7.28 -13.86 -7.81
CA GLN A 84 -7.27 -14.61 -9.07
C GLN A 84 -6.91 -13.70 -10.25
N ASP A 85 -6.25 -14.30 -11.24
CA ASP A 85 -6.03 -13.68 -12.55
C ASP A 85 -7.36 -13.41 -13.26
N GLY A 86 -7.39 -12.37 -14.09
CA GLY A 86 -8.60 -11.99 -14.80
C GLY A 86 -8.36 -10.93 -15.86
N LYS A 87 -9.43 -10.19 -16.17
CA LYS A 87 -9.37 -9.00 -17.03
C LYS A 87 -10.19 -7.88 -16.40
N ASP A 88 -9.69 -6.68 -16.48
CA ASP A 88 -10.47 -5.50 -16.10
C ASP A 88 -11.67 -5.35 -17.05
N LYS A 89 -12.85 -5.22 -16.46
CA LYS A 89 -14.12 -5.21 -17.23
C LYS A 89 -14.29 -3.97 -18.10
N LEU A 90 -13.66 -2.87 -17.73
CA LEU A 90 -13.79 -1.59 -18.44
C LEU A 90 -12.79 -1.49 -19.59
N THR A 91 -11.54 -1.85 -19.34
CA THR A 91 -10.44 -1.67 -20.30
C THR A 91 -10.07 -2.95 -21.06
N GLY A 92 -10.49 -4.12 -20.56
CA GLY A 92 -10.10 -5.43 -21.09
C GLY A 92 -8.65 -5.83 -20.79
N ILE A 93 -7.90 -5.00 -20.04
CA ILE A 93 -6.50 -5.23 -19.71
C ILE A 93 -6.38 -6.47 -18.80
N PRO A 94 -5.42 -7.38 -19.05
CA PRO A 94 -5.17 -8.52 -18.18
C PRO A 94 -4.82 -8.08 -16.75
N ILE A 95 -5.41 -8.74 -15.75
CA ILE A 95 -5.07 -8.62 -14.33
C ILE A 95 -4.31 -9.88 -13.92
N ILE A 96 -3.12 -9.70 -13.39
CA ILE A 96 -2.24 -10.77 -12.94
C ILE A 96 -2.07 -10.60 -11.42
N SER A 97 -2.43 -11.62 -10.67
CA SER A 97 -2.24 -11.62 -9.22
C SER A 97 -0.76 -11.76 -8.86
N ILE A 98 -0.33 -10.90 -7.94
CA ILE A 98 1.00 -10.98 -7.31
C ILE A 98 0.88 -11.12 -5.79
N TYR A 99 -0.20 -11.72 -5.33
CA TYR A 99 -0.44 -12.04 -3.92
C TYR A 99 -0.81 -13.52 -3.73
N GLY A 100 -0.45 -14.09 -2.60
CA GLY A 100 -0.60 -15.52 -2.34
C GLY A 100 0.69 -16.29 -2.64
N GLN A 101 0.67 -17.25 -3.54
CA GLN A 101 1.87 -18.04 -3.91
C GLN A 101 2.87 -17.21 -4.72
N LYS A 102 2.38 -16.35 -5.62
CA LYS A 102 3.19 -15.44 -6.43
C LYS A 102 3.29 -14.08 -5.73
N LYS A 103 4.52 -13.65 -5.39
CA LYS A 103 4.77 -12.40 -4.65
C LYS A 103 5.29 -11.25 -5.53
N ALA A 104 5.60 -11.53 -6.80
CA ALA A 104 6.05 -10.57 -7.78
C ALA A 104 5.76 -11.09 -9.20
N PRO A 105 5.75 -10.22 -10.22
CA PRO A 105 5.72 -10.67 -11.62
C PRO A 105 6.94 -11.54 -11.93
N ASP A 106 6.74 -12.61 -12.68
CA ASP A 106 7.83 -13.43 -13.19
C ASP A 106 8.35 -12.95 -14.57
N ALA A 107 9.34 -13.65 -15.12
CA ALA A 107 9.91 -13.30 -16.40
C ALA A 107 8.90 -13.38 -17.56
N GLY A 108 7.92 -14.28 -17.47
CA GLY A 108 6.83 -14.40 -18.45
C GLY A 108 5.91 -13.20 -18.43
N ASP A 109 5.54 -12.72 -17.24
CA ASP A 109 4.69 -11.54 -17.06
C ASP A 109 5.38 -10.25 -17.54
N LEU A 110 6.70 -10.17 -17.39
CA LEU A 110 7.50 -8.99 -17.72
C LEU A 110 8.06 -8.98 -19.14
N LYS A 111 7.92 -10.07 -19.89
CA LYS A 111 8.53 -10.25 -21.22
C LYS A 111 8.24 -9.11 -22.20
N ASP A 112 7.02 -8.59 -22.19
CA ASP A 112 6.57 -7.55 -23.11
C ASP A 112 6.33 -6.20 -22.42
N ILE A 113 7.05 -5.95 -21.30
CA ILE A 113 6.97 -4.74 -20.51
C ILE A 113 8.32 -4.02 -20.50
N ASP A 114 8.31 -2.74 -20.77
CA ASP A 114 9.50 -1.86 -20.76
C ASP A 114 9.61 -1.13 -19.41
N VAL A 115 8.45 -0.78 -18.83
CA VAL A 115 8.33 -0.03 -17.56
C VAL A 115 7.17 -0.59 -16.74
N VAL A 116 7.40 -0.83 -15.46
CA VAL A 116 6.31 -1.00 -14.51
C VAL A 116 6.09 0.31 -13.75
N VAL A 117 4.85 0.76 -13.65
CA VAL A 117 4.43 1.87 -12.79
C VAL A 117 3.89 1.29 -11.50
N PHE A 118 4.40 1.74 -10.38
CA PHE A 118 3.94 1.39 -9.04
C PHE A 118 3.20 2.59 -8.44
N ASP A 119 1.95 2.41 -8.07
CA ASP A 119 1.12 3.43 -7.44
C ASP A 119 0.11 2.77 -6.49
N VAL A 120 0.46 2.66 -5.22
CA VAL A 120 -0.46 2.22 -4.15
C VAL A 120 -0.23 3.03 -2.88
N GLN A 121 -1.28 3.22 -2.08
CA GLN A 121 -1.22 3.94 -0.82
C GLN A 121 -0.77 3.04 0.31
N ASP A 122 0.31 3.39 0.98
CA ASP A 122 0.79 2.78 2.22
C ASP A 122 0.22 3.50 3.45
N VAL A 123 0.41 2.90 4.62
CA VAL A 123 -0.05 3.46 5.91
C VAL A 123 1.09 3.76 6.89
N GLY A 124 2.35 3.56 6.49
CA GLY A 124 3.53 3.91 7.28
C GLY A 124 3.88 2.91 8.38
N ALA A 125 3.33 1.70 8.36
CA ALA A 125 3.65 0.62 9.28
C ALA A 125 4.34 -0.53 8.53
N ARG A 126 5.46 -1.01 9.05
CA ARG A 126 6.28 -2.07 8.43
C ARG A 126 5.51 -3.34 8.07
N PHE A 127 4.48 -3.68 8.85
CA PHE A 127 3.66 -4.88 8.61
C PHE A 127 2.75 -4.77 7.39
N TYR A 128 2.48 -3.53 6.94
CA TYR A 128 1.61 -3.31 5.80
C TYR A 128 2.32 -3.74 4.53
N THR A 129 1.75 -4.70 3.82
CA THR A 129 2.48 -5.56 2.87
C THR A 129 2.92 -4.89 1.58
N TYR A 130 2.49 -3.66 1.32
CA TYR A 130 2.86 -2.95 0.07
C TYR A 130 4.34 -2.59 0.00
N LEU A 131 5.01 -2.39 1.14
CA LEU A 131 6.48 -2.29 1.18
C LEU A 131 7.14 -3.57 0.66
N SER A 132 6.64 -4.72 1.10
CA SER A 132 7.15 -6.03 0.66
C SER A 132 6.89 -6.26 -0.82
N THR A 133 5.69 -5.92 -1.27
CA THR A 133 5.31 -5.95 -2.69
C THR A 133 6.25 -5.08 -3.54
N LEU A 134 6.54 -3.85 -3.07
CA LEU A 134 7.47 -2.94 -3.74
C LEU A 134 8.89 -3.54 -3.85
N LYS A 135 9.43 -4.07 -2.75
CA LYS A 135 10.76 -4.71 -2.74
C LYS A 135 10.85 -5.85 -3.74
N TYR A 136 9.90 -6.77 -3.72
CA TYR A 136 9.90 -7.91 -4.66
C TYR A 136 9.67 -7.47 -6.10
N LEU A 137 8.87 -6.43 -6.34
CA LEU A 137 8.72 -5.84 -7.66
C LEU A 137 10.04 -5.23 -8.16
N MET A 138 10.76 -4.48 -7.31
CA MET A 138 12.08 -3.92 -7.63
C MET A 138 13.06 -5.02 -8.05
N GLU A 139 13.09 -6.12 -7.31
CA GLU A 139 13.94 -7.28 -7.61
C GLU A 139 13.53 -7.95 -8.93
N ALA A 140 12.23 -8.15 -9.17
CA ALA A 140 11.74 -8.71 -10.42
C ALA A 140 12.07 -7.83 -11.62
N CYS A 141 11.85 -6.52 -11.53
CA CYS A 141 12.21 -5.55 -12.55
C CYS A 141 13.71 -5.56 -12.84
N ALA A 142 14.55 -5.57 -11.78
CA ALA A 142 16.00 -5.59 -11.94
C ALA A 142 16.49 -6.85 -12.67
N ARG A 143 15.99 -8.03 -12.29
CA ARG A 143 16.37 -9.31 -12.91
C ARG A 143 15.93 -9.42 -14.37
N ASN A 144 14.85 -8.76 -14.75
CA ASN A 144 14.29 -8.80 -16.10
C ASN A 144 14.63 -7.55 -16.93
N ASN A 145 15.52 -6.68 -16.45
CA ASN A 145 15.93 -5.46 -17.14
C ASN A 145 14.76 -4.52 -17.49
N VAL A 146 13.71 -4.51 -16.68
CA VAL A 146 12.54 -3.63 -16.78
C VAL A 146 12.76 -2.41 -15.88
N SER A 147 12.33 -1.24 -16.29
CA SER A 147 12.40 -0.02 -15.48
C SER A 147 11.23 0.03 -14.49
N LEU A 148 11.45 0.60 -13.32
CA LEU A 148 10.40 0.85 -12.33
C LEU A 148 10.21 2.35 -12.14
N LEU A 149 8.97 2.80 -12.28
CA LEU A 149 8.52 4.16 -12.00
C LEU A 149 7.59 4.12 -10.78
N VAL A 150 7.99 4.73 -9.68
CA VAL A 150 7.15 4.89 -8.49
C VAL A 150 6.48 6.26 -8.54
N LEU A 151 5.15 6.27 -8.52
CA LEU A 151 4.35 7.46 -8.30
C LEU A 151 4.07 7.54 -6.80
N ASP A 152 4.86 8.36 -6.10
CA ASP A 152 4.88 8.36 -4.65
C ASP A 152 3.59 8.94 -4.04
N ARG A 153 3.26 8.46 -2.84
CA ARG A 153 2.11 8.93 -2.05
C ARG A 153 2.52 9.30 -0.64
N PRO A 154 1.88 10.30 -0.03
CA PRO A 154 2.19 10.70 1.33
C PRO A 154 2.00 9.56 2.32
N ASN A 155 2.87 9.50 3.33
CA ASN A 155 2.70 8.59 4.45
C ASN A 155 1.81 9.24 5.52
N PRO A 156 0.62 8.69 5.84
CA PRO A 156 -0.27 9.27 6.85
C PRO A 156 0.31 9.20 8.28
N ASN A 157 1.28 8.32 8.53
CA ASN A 157 2.05 8.18 9.76
C ASN A 157 3.51 8.68 9.60
N GLY A 158 3.77 9.56 8.64
CA GLY A 158 5.12 10.06 8.32
C GLY A 158 5.73 10.96 9.38
N HIS A 159 4.93 11.48 10.32
CA HIS A 159 5.34 12.49 11.29
C HIS A 159 6.10 11.95 12.50
N TYR A 160 6.29 10.63 12.62
CA TYR A 160 7.06 10.01 13.71
C TYR A 160 7.71 8.70 13.25
N VAL A 161 8.73 8.30 14.03
CA VAL A 161 9.41 6.99 13.89
C VAL A 161 9.36 6.32 15.25
N ASP A 162 8.88 5.05 15.29
CA ASP A 162 8.71 4.34 16.55
C ASP A 162 8.74 2.80 16.38
N GLY A 163 8.92 2.12 17.50
CA GLY A 163 8.97 0.67 17.60
C GLY A 163 10.32 0.07 17.22
N PRO A 164 10.53 -1.22 17.52
CA PRO A 164 11.81 -1.90 17.30
C PRO A 164 12.12 -2.06 15.82
N ILE A 165 13.41 -2.00 15.48
CA ILE A 165 13.93 -2.38 14.18
C ILE A 165 13.76 -3.90 14.00
N LEU A 166 13.37 -4.33 12.80
CA LEU A 166 13.25 -5.76 12.47
C LEU A 166 14.61 -6.46 12.58
N GLU A 167 14.67 -7.50 13.38
CA GLU A 167 15.81 -8.38 13.41
C GLU A 167 15.82 -9.33 12.19
N PRO A 168 16.96 -9.58 11.55
CA PRO A 168 17.05 -10.41 10.34
C PRO A 168 16.44 -11.81 10.49
N ALA A 169 16.48 -12.39 11.69
CA ALA A 169 15.90 -13.70 11.98
C ALA A 169 14.37 -13.77 11.80
N PHE A 170 13.69 -12.63 11.87
CA PHE A 170 12.24 -12.52 11.74
C PHE A 170 11.80 -11.96 10.37
N THR A 171 12.71 -11.93 9.40
CA THR A 171 12.35 -11.48 8.04
C THR A 171 11.25 -12.35 7.44
N SER A 172 10.20 -11.72 6.97
CA SER A 172 9.02 -12.37 6.36
C SER A 172 8.33 -11.41 5.40
N PHE A 173 7.20 -11.83 4.81
CA PHE A 173 6.41 -10.94 3.94
C PHE A 173 5.78 -9.74 4.68
N VAL A 174 5.61 -9.82 6.00
CA VAL A 174 5.16 -8.71 6.85
C VAL A 174 6.32 -7.91 7.48
N GLY A 175 7.53 -8.11 6.98
CA GLY A 175 8.73 -7.41 7.42
C GLY A 175 9.95 -7.83 6.60
N VAL A 176 10.24 -7.12 5.50
CA VAL A 176 11.26 -7.53 4.50
C VAL A 176 12.59 -6.79 4.61
N ILE A 177 12.65 -5.72 5.41
CA ILE A 177 13.87 -4.92 5.61
C ILE A 177 13.99 -4.49 7.08
N PRO A 178 15.22 -4.23 7.59
CA PRO A 178 15.48 -3.88 8.98
C PRO A 178 15.19 -2.40 9.26
N ILE A 179 13.91 -2.07 9.37
CA ILE A 179 13.42 -0.72 9.72
C ILE A 179 12.51 -0.79 10.95
N PRO A 180 12.26 0.35 11.63
CA PRO A 180 11.28 0.45 12.72
C PRO A 180 9.87 0.04 12.31
N ILE A 181 9.00 -0.25 13.27
CA ILE A 181 7.58 -0.54 13.03
C ILE A 181 6.91 0.63 12.30
N VAL A 182 7.04 1.84 12.84
CA VAL A 182 6.67 3.08 12.16
C VAL A 182 7.95 3.70 11.62
N HIS A 183 8.07 3.73 10.31
CA HIS A 183 9.34 4.06 9.65
C HIS A 183 9.44 5.53 9.22
N GLY A 184 8.34 6.27 9.24
CA GLY A 184 8.31 7.69 8.90
C GLY A 184 8.48 8.05 7.43
N MET A 185 8.84 7.10 6.56
CA MET A 185 9.15 7.31 5.13
C MET A 185 7.94 7.05 4.22
N THR A 186 7.93 7.65 3.03
CA THR A 186 7.04 7.25 1.92
C THR A 186 7.56 5.99 1.23
N LEU A 187 6.72 5.33 0.41
CA LEU A 187 7.18 4.20 -0.40
C LEU A 187 8.24 4.60 -1.44
N GLY A 188 8.15 5.82 -1.98
CA GLY A 188 9.17 6.35 -2.89
C GLY A 188 10.53 6.54 -2.21
N GLU A 189 10.56 7.04 -0.97
CA GLU A 189 11.77 7.16 -0.15
C GLU A 189 12.34 5.79 0.22
N LEU A 190 11.48 4.83 0.62
CA LEU A 190 11.88 3.46 0.90
C LEU A 190 12.45 2.76 -0.34
N ALA A 191 11.86 2.97 -1.53
CA ALA A 191 12.42 2.45 -2.78
C ALA A 191 13.82 3.01 -3.06
N GLY A 192 14.00 4.32 -2.87
CA GLY A 192 15.30 4.99 -2.99
C GLY A 192 16.33 4.42 -2.01
N MET A 193 15.96 4.25 -0.75
CA MET A 193 16.81 3.67 0.29
C MET A 193 17.17 2.22 -0.03
N MET A 194 16.20 1.36 -0.31
CA MET A 194 16.46 -0.05 -0.64
C MET A 194 17.41 -0.20 -1.82
N ASN A 195 17.23 0.63 -2.85
CA ASN A 195 18.06 0.62 -4.04
C ASN A 195 19.46 1.21 -3.75
N GLY A 196 19.55 2.29 -2.98
CA GLY A 196 20.79 2.98 -2.61
C GLY A 196 21.67 2.14 -1.70
N GLU A 197 21.11 1.62 -0.61
CA GLU A 197 21.81 0.91 0.46
C GLU A 197 22.05 -0.59 0.15
N GLY A 198 21.66 -1.08 -1.05
CA GLY A 198 21.88 -2.46 -1.44
C GLY A 198 21.01 -3.48 -0.69
N MET A 199 19.81 -3.09 -0.29
CA MET A 199 18.87 -3.95 0.45
C MET A 199 18.06 -4.90 -0.45
N LEU A 200 18.23 -4.84 -1.77
CA LEU A 200 17.68 -5.81 -2.71
C LEU A 200 18.52 -7.09 -2.70
N ALA A 201 17.87 -8.21 -3.00
CA ALA A 201 18.54 -9.52 -3.02
C ALA A 201 19.80 -9.50 -3.88
N GLU A 202 20.88 -10.15 -3.40
CA GLU A 202 22.17 -10.27 -4.11
C GLU A 202 22.81 -8.91 -4.47
N GLY A 203 22.37 -7.80 -3.84
CA GLY A 203 22.89 -6.47 -4.12
C GLY A 203 22.54 -5.91 -5.51
N ILE A 204 21.56 -6.52 -6.19
CA ILE A 204 21.11 -6.03 -7.50
C ILE A 204 20.57 -4.60 -7.40
N LYS A 205 20.58 -3.88 -8.51
CA LYS A 205 20.06 -2.50 -8.60
C LYS A 205 18.92 -2.44 -9.59
N CYS A 206 17.82 -1.84 -9.16
CA CYS A 206 16.66 -1.55 -10.01
C CYS A 206 16.88 -0.25 -10.78
N ARG A 207 16.49 -0.19 -12.06
CA ARG A 207 16.37 1.07 -12.81
C ARG A 207 15.16 1.84 -12.32
N LEU A 208 15.33 2.52 -11.19
CA LEU A 208 14.28 3.20 -10.44
C LEU A 208 14.17 4.68 -10.82
N LYS A 209 12.96 5.14 -11.02
CA LYS A 209 12.59 6.56 -11.01
C LYS A 209 11.43 6.76 -10.05
N VAL A 210 11.47 7.85 -9.28
CA VAL A 210 10.40 8.24 -8.35
C VAL A 210 9.87 9.61 -8.77
N VAL A 211 8.55 9.73 -8.89
CA VAL A 211 7.86 11.02 -8.93
C VAL A 211 7.40 11.29 -7.51
N THR A 212 8.14 12.14 -6.80
CA THR A 212 7.87 12.46 -5.39
C THR A 212 6.62 13.31 -5.25
N CYS A 213 6.02 13.28 -4.06
CA CYS A 213 4.91 14.17 -3.72
C CYS A 213 5.36 15.63 -3.76
N GLN A 214 4.51 16.52 -4.30
CA GLN A 214 4.77 17.95 -4.31
C GLN A 214 4.07 18.61 -3.11
N ASN A 215 4.76 19.57 -2.48
CA ASN A 215 4.31 20.28 -1.28
C ASN A 215 4.05 19.34 -0.08
N TYR A 216 4.72 18.21 -0.03
CA TYR A 216 4.71 17.26 1.07
C TYR A 216 6.03 17.30 1.83
N ASN A 217 5.95 17.21 3.13
CA ASN A 217 7.02 16.80 4.04
C ASN A 217 6.40 15.94 5.15
N HIS A 218 7.19 15.26 5.95
CA HIS A 218 6.72 14.31 6.95
C HIS A 218 5.84 14.91 8.05
N HIS A 219 5.81 16.22 8.22
CA HIS A 219 4.96 16.92 9.19
C HIS A 219 3.62 17.38 8.63
N VAL A 220 3.43 17.30 7.30
CA VAL A 220 2.15 17.66 6.67
C VAL A 220 1.12 16.57 6.94
N PRO A 221 0.03 16.89 7.66
CA PRO A 221 -1.06 15.93 7.85
C PRO A 221 -1.64 15.48 6.51
N TYR A 222 -1.84 14.18 6.35
CA TYR A 222 -2.45 13.65 5.14
C TYR A 222 -3.64 12.77 5.46
N LYS A 223 -4.80 13.21 5.02
CA LYS A 223 -6.05 12.44 5.09
C LYS A 223 -6.20 11.63 3.82
N LEU A 224 -6.31 10.31 3.97
CA LEU A 224 -6.46 9.41 2.85
C LEU A 224 -7.80 9.65 2.12
N PRO A 225 -7.79 9.94 0.81
CA PRO A 225 -9.02 10.13 0.04
C PRO A 225 -9.78 8.81 -0.18
N VAL A 226 -9.05 7.68 -0.19
CA VAL A 226 -9.59 6.34 -0.38
C VAL A 226 -9.08 5.46 0.75
N LYS A 227 -9.94 4.61 1.33
CA LYS A 227 -9.52 3.64 2.34
C LYS A 227 -8.46 2.68 1.76
N PRO A 228 -7.34 2.46 2.46
CA PRO A 228 -6.23 1.67 1.93
C PRO A 228 -6.51 0.16 1.95
N SER A 229 -7.39 -0.30 2.84
CA SER A 229 -7.86 -1.68 2.89
C SER A 229 -9.29 -1.76 3.47
N PRO A 230 -9.98 -2.89 3.30
CA PRO A 230 -11.33 -3.08 3.88
C PRO A 230 -11.39 -2.88 5.40
N ASN A 231 -10.31 -3.23 6.11
CA ASN A 231 -10.24 -3.15 7.57
C ASN A 231 -9.64 -1.84 8.10
N LEU A 232 -9.26 -0.91 7.25
CA LEU A 232 -8.85 0.45 7.63
C LEU A 232 -9.84 1.48 7.06
N PRO A 233 -11.07 1.55 7.62
CA PRO A 233 -12.18 2.27 6.99
C PRO A 233 -12.06 3.79 7.07
N ASN A 234 -11.24 4.31 7.98
CA ASN A 234 -11.13 5.75 8.25
C ASN A 234 -9.73 6.13 8.76
N GLN A 235 -9.49 7.44 8.90
CA GLN A 235 -8.20 7.98 9.35
C GLN A 235 -7.80 7.49 10.74
N LEU A 236 -8.77 7.36 11.68
CA LEU A 236 -8.47 6.92 13.03
C LEU A 236 -7.92 5.49 13.04
N SER A 237 -8.51 4.57 12.27
CA SER A 237 -7.99 3.20 12.15
C SER A 237 -6.57 3.17 11.54
N VAL A 238 -6.28 4.05 10.59
CA VAL A 238 -4.93 4.16 10.00
C VAL A 238 -3.91 4.66 11.02
N LEU A 239 -4.27 5.65 11.85
CA LEU A 239 -3.38 6.18 12.89
C LEU A 239 -3.14 5.17 14.03
N LEU A 240 -4.16 4.36 14.38
CA LEU A 240 -4.06 3.35 15.44
C LEU A 240 -3.46 2.02 14.95
N TYR A 241 -3.43 1.79 13.64
CA TYR A 241 -2.96 0.54 13.03
C TYR A 241 -1.56 0.11 13.50
N PRO A 242 -0.53 0.97 13.58
CA PRO A 242 0.79 0.55 14.01
C PRO A 242 0.83 -0.09 15.40
N SER A 243 -0.06 0.34 16.32
CA SER A 243 -0.17 -0.21 17.67
C SER A 243 -1.07 -1.44 17.70
N LEU A 244 -2.26 -1.36 17.10
CA LEU A 244 -3.27 -2.42 17.19
C LEU A 244 -2.93 -3.64 16.32
N CYS A 245 -2.17 -3.48 15.25
CA CYS A 245 -1.69 -4.59 14.42
C CYS A 245 -0.87 -5.63 15.21
N LEU A 246 -0.24 -5.24 16.32
CA LEU A 246 0.51 -6.16 17.18
C LEU A 246 -0.38 -7.23 17.82
N PHE A 247 -1.67 -6.96 17.99
CA PHE A 247 -2.63 -7.93 18.51
C PHE A 247 -3.04 -9.00 17.49
N GLU A 248 -2.79 -8.81 16.19
CA GLU A 248 -3.16 -9.81 15.15
C GLU A 248 -2.42 -11.15 15.33
N GLY A 249 -1.28 -11.15 16.01
CA GLY A 249 -0.56 -12.36 16.40
C GLY A 249 -1.02 -12.99 17.71
N THR A 250 -2.16 -12.56 18.27
CA THR A 250 -2.67 -13.00 19.59
C THR A 250 -4.12 -13.51 19.47
N ASN A 251 -4.72 -13.90 20.60
CA ASN A 251 -6.15 -14.23 20.69
C ASN A 251 -7.07 -13.00 20.88
N PHE A 252 -6.54 -11.80 20.70
CA PHE A 252 -7.33 -10.57 20.76
C PHE A 252 -7.88 -10.22 19.37
N SER A 253 -9.18 -9.92 19.30
CA SER A 253 -9.77 -9.27 18.15
C SER A 253 -9.39 -7.79 18.13
N VAL A 254 -9.06 -7.26 16.97
CA VAL A 254 -8.83 -5.83 16.72
C VAL A 254 -10.04 -5.14 16.11
N GLY A 255 -11.24 -5.67 16.37
CA GLY A 255 -12.50 -5.11 15.92
C GLY A 255 -12.85 -5.41 14.46
N ARG A 256 -12.14 -6.32 13.78
CA ARG A 256 -12.56 -6.82 12.47
C ARG A 256 -13.96 -7.43 12.56
N GLY A 257 -14.79 -7.28 11.54
CA GLY A 257 -16.19 -7.68 11.60
C GLY A 257 -17.11 -6.76 12.40
N THR A 258 -16.61 -5.60 12.87
CA THR A 258 -17.41 -4.51 13.48
C THR A 258 -17.34 -3.24 12.61
N ASP A 259 -17.93 -2.14 13.04
CA ASP A 259 -17.78 -0.81 12.41
C ASP A 259 -16.60 0.00 12.97
N LYS A 260 -15.77 -0.64 13.83
CA LYS A 260 -14.62 -0.02 14.52
C LYS A 260 -13.33 -0.82 14.34
N GLN A 261 -13.07 -1.30 13.13
CA GLN A 261 -11.86 -2.04 12.79
C GLN A 261 -10.62 -1.23 13.16
N PHE A 262 -9.65 -1.86 13.84
CA PHE A 262 -8.44 -1.22 14.38
C PHE A 262 -8.70 0.05 15.20
N GLN A 263 -9.85 0.10 15.91
CA GLN A 263 -10.22 1.18 16.83
C GLN A 263 -10.68 0.66 18.19
N ILE A 264 -10.90 -0.64 18.28
CA ILE A 264 -11.23 -1.39 19.50
C ILE A 264 -10.46 -2.70 19.50
N TYR A 265 -10.24 -3.24 20.69
CA TYR A 265 -9.66 -4.58 20.84
C TYR A 265 -10.29 -5.29 22.03
N GLY A 266 -10.24 -6.60 22.02
CA GLY A 266 -10.74 -7.42 23.12
C GLY A 266 -10.66 -8.91 22.84
N SER A 267 -10.78 -9.71 23.89
CA SER A 267 -10.81 -11.17 23.83
C SER A 267 -11.87 -11.70 24.79
N PRO A 268 -12.54 -12.82 24.50
CA PRO A 268 -13.41 -13.50 25.46
C PRO A 268 -12.72 -13.85 26.79
N ASP A 269 -11.39 -14.02 26.74
CA ASP A 269 -10.57 -14.40 27.89
C ASP A 269 -9.99 -13.20 28.65
N ALA A 270 -10.27 -11.97 28.23
CA ALA A 270 -9.66 -10.76 28.81
C ALA A 270 -10.24 -10.33 30.17
N GLY A 271 -11.26 -11.01 30.67
CA GLY A 271 -11.97 -10.63 31.91
C GLY A 271 -12.94 -9.47 31.71
N GLU A 272 -13.08 -8.60 32.72
CA GLU A 272 -13.95 -7.42 32.60
C GLU A 272 -13.32 -6.33 31.75
N GLY A 273 -14.10 -5.77 30.83
CA GLY A 273 -13.71 -4.67 29.96
C GLY A 273 -14.68 -3.49 30.04
N ASP A 274 -14.33 -2.36 29.41
CA ASP A 274 -15.17 -1.16 29.41
C ASP A 274 -16.46 -1.36 28.59
N PHE A 275 -16.48 -2.30 27.65
CA PHE A 275 -17.65 -2.63 26.83
C PHE A 275 -17.48 -4.00 26.16
N TYR A 276 -18.59 -4.51 25.59
CA TYR A 276 -18.61 -5.75 24.85
C TYR A 276 -18.91 -5.50 23.38
N PHE A 277 -18.32 -6.30 22.49
CA PHE A 277 -18.63 -6.29 21.06
C PHE A 277 -18.61 -7.72 20.50
N THR A 278 -19.39 -7.94 19.43
CA THR A 278 -19.46 -9.23 18.76
C THR A 278 -19.11 -9.01 17.29
N PRO A 279 -17.96 -9.50 16.83
CA PRO A 279 -17.61 -9.48 15.41
C PRO A 279 -18.61 -10.27 14.58
N GLN A 280 -18.95 -9.79 13.39
CA GLN A 280 -19.85 -10.43 12.44
C GLN A 280 -19.16 -10.55 11.07
N PRO A 281 -19.42 -11.61 10.29
CA PRO A 281 -18.92 -11.70 8.93
C PRO A 281 -19.35 -10.48 8.10
N LYS A 282 -18.40 -9.81 7.46
CA LYS A 282 -18.63 -8.68 6.56
C LYS A 282 -17.49 -8.58 5.52
N PRO A 283 -17.68 -7.85 4.41
CA PRO A 283 -16.63 -7.66 3.41
C PRO A 283 -15.31 -7.20 4.05
N GLY A 284 -14.20 -7.85 3.73
CA GLY A 284 -12.88 -7.64 4.34
C GLY A 284 -12.63 -8.43 5.64
N ALA A 285 -13.67 -9.06 6.20
CA ALA A 285 -13.60 -9.87 7.42
C ALA A 285 -14.68 -10.96 7.41
N MET A 286 -14.69 -11.80 6.38
CA MET A 286 -15.69 -12.88 6.27
C MET A 286 -15.53 -13.97 7.32
N LYS A 287 -14.33 -14.08 7.92
CA LYS A 287 -14.00 -15.01 9.02
C LYS A 287 -13.41 -14.24 10.22
N PRO A 288 -14.16 -13.34 10.86
CA PRO A 288 -13.62 -12.42 11.86
C PRO A 288 -13.13 -13.08 13.16
N PHE A 289 -13.37 -14.39 13.33
CA PHE A 289 -12.98 -15.16 14.52
C PHE A 289 -11.79 -16.11 14.29
N LEU A 290 -11.24 -16.18 13.10
CA LEU A 290 -10.16 -17.12 12.74
C LEU A 290 -8.80 -16.44 12.53
N GLU A 291 -8.69 -15.17 12.88
CA GLU A 291 -7.48 -14.37 12.76
C GLU A 291 -6.79 -14.19 14.11
#